data_0de25786ea6380a33f36862ce1bcb951
#
_entry.id   0de25786ea6380a33f36862ce1bcb951
#
_cell.length_a   1.000
_cell.length_b   1.000
_cell.length_c   1.000
_cell.angle_alpha   90.00
_cell.angle_beta   90.00
_cell.angle_gamma   90.00
#
_symmetry.space_group_name_H-M   'P 1'
#
loop_
_entity.id
_entity.type
_entity.pdbx_description
1 polymer ?
#
loop_
_entity_poly.entity_id
_entity_poly.type
_entity_poly.pdbx_seq_one_letter_code
_entity_poly.pdbx_strand_id
1 'polypeptide(L)'
;MKYYTVEIVTKDGATSQAIFERADIDVAKKEFHNTLAYNINLEGVEKVSVAIVNEELSILMKETWELPAPEPTEAETETVTEEV
;
A
#
# COMPACT_ATOMS: atom_id res chain seq x y z
N MET A 1 -10.93 -4.67 21.61
CA MET A 1 -10.58 -3.52 20.78
C MET A 1 -10.71 -3.90 19.31
N LYS A 2 -11.23 -3.00 18.51
CA LYS A 2 -11.39 -3.26 17.09
C LYS A 2 -10.20 -2.74 16.31
N TYR A 3 -9.93 -3.40 15.20
CA TYR A 3 -8.85 -3.01 14.31
C TYR A 3 -9.42 -2.84 12.91
N TYR A 4 -8.78 -1.99 12.12
CA TYR A 4 -9.22 -1.72 10.76
C TYR A 4 -8.03 -1.82 9.84
N THR A 5 -8.23 -2.46 8.68
CA THR A 5 -7.23 -2.41 7.62
C THR A 5 -7.70 -1.38 6.61
N VAL A 6 -6.83 -0.43 6.30
CA VAL A 6 -7.10 0.63 5.34
C VAL A 6 -6.25 0.34 4.11
N GLU A 7 -6.90 0.24 2.95
CA GLU A 7 -6.23 -0.09 1.70
C GLU A 7 -6.42 1.04 0.72
N ILE A 8 -5.34 1.54 0.17
CA ILE A 8 -5.38 2.56 -0.86
C ILE A 8 -4.62 2.01 -2.06
N VAL A 9 -5.32 1.85 -3.18
CA VAL A 9 -4.74 1.23 -4.36
C VAL A 9 -4.90 2.17 -5.55
N THR A 10 -3.81 2.40 -6.25
CA THR A 10 -3.83 3.14 -7.52
C THR A 10 -3.64 2.13 -8.64
N LYS A 11 -4.64 2.04 -9.50
CA LYS A 11 -4.63 1.10 -10.61
C LYS A 11 -5.13 1.80 -11.85
N ASP A 12 -4.35 1.70 -12.93
CA ASP A 12 -4.70 2.29 -14.23
C ASP A 12 -5.05 3.77 -14.10
N GLY A 13 -4.31 4.46 -13.23
CA GLY A 13 -4.49 5.89 -13.06
C GLY A 13 -5.59 6.30 -12.09
N ALA A 14 -6.35 5.33 -11.57
CA ALA A 14 -7.43 5.62 -10.64
C ALA A 14 -7.08 5.13 -9.24
N THR A 15 -7.39 5.93 -8.23
CA THR A 15 -7.11 5.59 -6.84
C THR A 15 -8.41 5.22 -6.15
N SER A 16 -8.39 4.10 -5.41
CA SER A 16 -9.54 3.67 -4.62
C SER A 16 -9.08 3.41 -3.20
N GLN A 17 -10.03 3.50 -2.28
CA GLN A 17 -9.78 3.29 -0.86
C GLN A 17 -10.83 2.37 -0.29
N ALA A 18 -10.41 1.45 0.56
CA ALA A 18 -11.32 0.55 1.26
C ALA A 18 -10.88 0.41 2.69
N ILE A 19 -11.86 0.31 3.60
CA ILE A 19 -11.59 0.15 5.02
C ILE A 19 -12.39 -1.05 5.49
N PHE A 20 -11.71 -2.00 6.15
CA PHE A 20 -12.35 -3.22 6.64
C PHE A 20 -12.13 -3.36 8.13
N GLU A 21 -13.18 -3.70 8.86
CA GLU A 21 -13.08 -3.98 10.28
C GLU A 21 -12.55 -5.39 10.47
N ARG A 22 -11.62 -5.57 11.40
CA ARG A 22 -11.03 -6.88 11.70
C ARG A 22 -11.26 -7.22 13.17
N ALA A 23 -11.49 -8.50 13.44
CA ALA A 23 -11.85 -8.95 14.77
C ALA A 23 -10.71 -8.81 15.78
N ASP A 24 -9.48 -9.09 15.34
CA ASP A 24 -8.34 -8.99 16.23
C ASP A 24 -7.09 -8.64 15.43
N ILE A 25 -6.00 -8.42 16.18
CA ILE A 25 -4.76 -7.96 15.55
C ILE A 25 -4.13 -9.02 14.66
N ASP A 26 -4.30 -10.30 15.00
CA ASP A 26 -3.70 -11.35 14.19
C ASP A 26 -4.39 -11.45 12.84
N VAL A 27 -5.72 -11.34 12.83
CA VAL A 27 -6.48 -11.32 11.58
C VAL A 27 -6.11 -10.09 10.77
N ALA A 28 -5.98 -8.93 11.43
CA ALA A 28 -5.60 -7.71 10.74
C ALA A 28 -4.23 -7.85 10.08
N LYS A 29 -3.25 -8.43 10.78
CA LYS A 29 -1.92 -8.63 10.21
C LYS A 29 -1.95 -9.58 9.04
N LYS A 30 -2.72 -10.65 9.14
CA LYS A 30 -2.82 -11.62 8.05
C LYS A 30 -3.39 -10.96 6.80
N GLU A 31 -4.48 -10.21 6.97
CA GLU A 31 -5.10 -9.55 5.83
C GLU A 31 -4.23 -8.42 5.30
N PHE A 32 -3.49 -7.74 6.17
CA PHE A 32 -2.54 -6.73 5.76
C PHE A 32 -1.55 -7.30 4.75
N HIS A 33 -0.94 -8.43 5.10
CA HIS A 33 0.05 -9.06 4.23
C HIS A 33 -0.59 -9.64 2.98
N ASN A 34 -1.77 -10.25 3.11
CA ASN A 34 -2.47 -10.84 1.98
C ASN A 34 -2.87 -9.78 0.95
N THR A 35 -3.41 -8.66 1.44
CA THR A 35 -3.83 -7.58 0.57
C THR A 35 -2.64 -6.97 -0.18
N LEU A 36 -1.56 -6.76 0.54
CA LEU A 36 -0.37 -6.19 -0.06
C LEU A 36 0.18 -7.12 -1.15
N ALA A 37 0.31 -8.41 -0.82
CA ALA A 37 0.83 -9.38 -1.78
C ALA A 37 -0.08 -9.53 -3.00
N TYR A 38 -1.40 -9.56 -2.77
CA TYR A 38 -2.35 -9.68 -3.86
C TYR A 38 -2.21 -8.52 -4.85
N ASN A 39 -2.18 -7.31 -4.32
CA ASN A 39 -2.15 -6.12 -5.17
C ASN A 39 -0.81 -5.93 -5.86
N ILE A 40 0.29 -6.26 -5.21
CA ILE A 40 1.60 -6.15 -5.82
C ILE A 40 1.68 -7.01 -7.08
N ASN A 41 1.01 -8.15 -7.07
CA ASN A 41 1.05 -9.09 -8.18
C ASN A 41 -0.07 -8.87 -9.20
N LEU A 42 -0.93 -7.89 -8.97
CA LEU A 42 -2.05 -7.65 -9.85
C LEU A 42 -1.64 -6.70 -10.97
N GLU A 43 -1.96 -7.09 -12.21
CA GLU A 43 -1.59 -6.29 -13.36
C GLU A 43 -2.31 -4.94 -13.33
N GLY A 44 -1.58 -3.88 -13.65
CA GLY A 44 -2.16 -2.54 -13.71
C GLY A 44 -2.04 -1.75 -12.41
N VAL A 45 -1.67 -2.40 -11.32
CA VAL A 45 -1.51 -1.71 -10.04
C VAL A 45 -0.21 -0.93 -10.03
N GLU A 46 -0.29 0.35 -9.73
CA GLU A 46 0.86 1.24 -9.71
C GLU A 46 1.35 1.51 -8.30
N LYS A 47 0.44 1.53 -7.33
CA LYS A 47 0.79 1.84 -5.96
C LYS A 47 -0.22 1.20 -5.02
N VAL A 48 0.27 0.66 -3.93
CA VAL A 48 -0.55 0.05 -2.89
C VAL A 48 -0.06 0.55 -1.55
N SER A 49 -0.98 1.01 -0.71
CA SER A 49 -0.66 1.39 0.65
C SER A 49 -1.66 0.69 1.55
N VAL A 50 -1.17 -0.04 2.54
CA VAL A 50 -2.03 -0.77 3.48
C VAL A 50 -1.60 -0.40 4.88
N ALA A 51 -2.56 -0.14 5.76
CA ALA A 51 -2.28 0.21 7.13
C ALA A 51 -3.22 -0.53 8.07
N ILE A 52 -2.77 -0.78 9.28
CA ILE A 52 -3.60 -1.30 10.36
C ILE A 52 -3.77 -0.18 11.37
N VAL A 53 -5.02 0.12 11.68
CA VAL A 53 -5.39 1.22 12.57
C VAL A 53 -6.28 0.66 13.69
N ASN A 54 -6.13 1.16 14.90
CA ASN A 54 -7.00 0.75 15.99
C ASN A 54 -8.17 1.73 16.16
N GLU A 55 -8.99 1.50 17.18
CA GLU A 55 -10.17 2.33 17.42
C GLU A 55 -9.82 3.78 17.73
N GLU A 56 -8.61 4.02 18.19
CA GLU A 56 -8.16 5.36 18.52
C GLU A 56 -7.50 6.05 17.33
N LEU A 57 -7.58 5.39 16.16
CA LEU A 57 -6.99 5.89 14.92
C LEU A 57 -5.47 5.95 14.95
N SER A 58 -4.86 5.17 15.85
CA SER A 58 -3.41 5.04 15.86
C SER A 58 -2.99 4.03 14.81
N ILE A 59 -1.99 4.38 14.03
CA ILE A 59 -1.47 3.49 12.99
C ILE A 59 -0.50 2.53 13.64
N LEU A 60 -0.82 1.23 13.58
CA LEU A 60 0.00 0.19 14.19
C LEU A 60 1.02 -0.37 13.21
N MET A 61 0.64 -0.49 11.94
CA MET A 61 1.50 -0.97 10.87
C MET A 61 1.13 -0.24 9.61
N LYS A 62 2.12 -0.01 8.76
CA LYS A 62 1.86 0.60 7.46
C LYS A 62 2.95 0.18 6.49
N GLU A 63 2.54 -0.16 5.28
CA GLU A 63 3.47 -0.53 4.23
C GLU A 63 2.98 0.07 2.92
N THR A 64 3.90 0.59 2.14
CA THR A 64 3.57 1.15 0.84
C THR A 64 4.49 0.53 -0.20
N TRP A 65 3.89 0.04 -1.27
CA TRP A 65 4.62 -0.47 -2.43
C TRP A 65 4.27 0.39 -3.62
N GLU A 66 5.25 0.73 -4.40
CA GLU A 66 5.05 1.55 -5.57
C GLU A 66 5.81 0.95 -6.74
N LEU A 67 5.14 0.84 -7.86
CA LEU A 67 5.76 0.31 -9.07
C LEU A 67 6.91 1.22 -9.48
N PRO A 68 8.10 0.68 -9.73
CA PRO A 68 9.22 1.52 -10.17
C PRO A 68 8.84 2.27 -11.45
N ALA A 69 9.23 3.53 -11.52
CA ALA A 69 8.98 4.31 -12.71
C ALA A 69 9.66 3.65 -13.90
N PRO A 70 9.06 3.71 -15.07
CA PRO A 70 9.74 3.20 -16.26
C PRO A 70 11.05 3.93 -16.40
N GLU A 71 12.06 3.20 -16.83
CA GLU A 71 13.37 3.77 -17.05
C GLU A 71 13.21 5.06 -17.81
N PRO A 72 13.65 6.15 -17.21
CA PRO A 72 13.66 7.36 -17.99
C PRO A 72 14.71 7.11 -19.02
N THR A 73 14.33 7.16 -19.97
CA THR A 73 15.29 6.99 -20.91
C THR A 73 16.32 8.04 -20.72
N GLU A 74 16.33 7.78 -19.48
CA GLU A 74 16.90 8.45 -19.01
C GLU A 74 17.12 9.09 -18.39
N ALA A 75 17.29 9.37 -18.05
CA ALA A 75 17.49 9.91 -17.26
C ALA A 75 17.35 10.07 -16.42
N GLU A 76 17.06 10.13 -16.05
CA GLU A 76 17.29 10.42 -15.24
C GLU A 76 17.39 10.32 -14.44
N THR A 77 17.35 10.45 -14.31
CA THR A 77 17.84 10.53 -13.54
C THR A 77 17.99 10.58 -12.83
N GLU A 78 17.99 10.74 -12.54
CA GLU A 78 18.54 11.09 -11.91
C GLU A 78 18.44 11.06 -11.15
N THR A 79 18.33 11.11 -10.93
CA THR A 79 18.64 11.38 -10.30
C THR A 79 18.47 11.23 -9.67
N VAL A 80 18.30 11.32 -9.45
CA VAL A 80 18.59 11.44 -9.06
C VAL A 80 18.55 11.34 -8.45
N THR A 81 18.44 11.39 -8.20
CA THR A 81 18.78 11.57 -7.92
C THR A 81 18.87 11.59 -7.49
N GLU A 82 18.73 11.63 -7.13
CA GLU A 82 19.17 11.91 -7.11
C GLU A 82 19.49 12.03 -6.77
N GLU A 83 19.30 11.97 -6.28
CA GLU A 83 19.87 12.28 -6.38
C GLU A 83 20.15 12.38 -6.14
N VAL A 84 19.98 12.41 -5.73
CA VAL A 84 20.52 12.71 -5.80
C VAL A 84 20.45 12.80 -5.78
#